data_1ae0af1b215b17aec4421cc751af54e1
#
_entry.id   1ae0af1b215b17aec4421cc751af54e1
#
_cell.length_a   1.000
_cell.length_b   1.000
_cell.length_c   1.000
_cell.angle_alpha   90.00
_cell.angle_beta   90.00
_cell.angle_gamma   90.00
#
_symmetry.space_group_name_H-M   'P 1'
#
loop_
_entity.id
_entity.type
_entity.pdbx_description
1 polymer ?
#
loop_
_entity_poly.entity_id
_entity_poly.type
_entity_poly.pdbx_seq_one_letter_code
_entity_poly.pdbx_strand_id
1 'polypeptide(L)'
;CGSDMHAYHGKDERRVPPLILGHEVSGTIQNGKFKGKVVVLNPLISCRKCHYCKNQREHLCPERSMIGMSKPLKREGGLAEFVSIPNTNIYEIPSSLDVKEAALAEPVAVSLHAVLLGEQTLKQPIKDCRILIQGAGAIGLICGLILSKEKKCKKIVMSDPNKLRLKECSKYLDAKFVEPKNQEIDENGFDMVIDSVGLEVSRQQAIHVVAPGGSIIHIGLTEPSGNFNFRKLTIQEITLIGTYCYTNKDFKETMNILTNKKLGSLKWIEYRDLKKGPEAFKEIHNGKCVAPKIILIP
;
A
#
# COMPACT_ATOMS: atom_id res chain seq x y z
N CYS A 1 5.08 6.69 3.97
CA CYS A 1 4.11 6.37 2.94
C CYS A 1 4.13 7.41 1.83
N GLY A 2 3.78 7.00 0.58
CA GLY A 2 3.61 7.93 -0.54
C GLY A 2 2.61 9.05 -0.22
N SER A 3 1.57 8.75 0.52
CA SER A 3 0.58 9.76 0.92
C SER A 3 1.12 10.80 1.94
N ASP A 4 2.11 10.45 2.76
CA ASP A 4 2.81 11.43 3.60
C ASP A 4 3.73 12.33 2.73
N MET A 5 4.28 11.80 1.64
CA MET A 5 5.02 12.60 0.64
C MET A 5 4.10 13.58 -0.10
N HIS A 6 2.83 13.22 -0.37
CA HIS A 6 1.86 14.18 -0.95
C HIS A 6 1.62 15.37 0.02
N ALA A 7 1.52 15.09 1.32
CA ALA A 7 1.43 16.14 2.35
C ALA A 7 2.70 17.01 2.40
N TYR A 8 3.88 16.38 2.38
CA TYR A 8 5.17 17.08 2.33
C TYR A 8 5.29 18.04 1.14
N HIS A 9 4.69 17.69 0.01
CA HIS A 9 4.64 18.54 -1.19
C HIS A 9 3.47 19.53 -1.20
N GLY A 10 2.62 19.57 -0.17
CA GLY A 10 1.43 20.41 -0.12
C GLY A 10 0.35 20.05 -1.15
N LYS A 11 0.32 18.79 -1.62
CA LYS A 11 -0.58 18.31 -2.67
C LYS A 11 -1.76 17.47 -2.18
N ASP A 12 -1.90 17.27 -0.86
CA ASP A 12 -3.02 16.50 -0.29
C ASP A 12 -3.96 17.41 0.49
N GLU A 13 -5.12 17.68 -0.05
CA GLU A 13 -6.18 18.48 0.58
C GLU A 13 -6.73 17.89 1.89
N ARG A 14 -6.46 16.61 2.16
CA ARG A 14 -6.84 15.91 3.38
C ARG A 14 -5.81 16.06 4.49
N ARG A 15 -4.62 16.57 4.20
CA ARG A 15 -3.47 16.70 5.13
C ARG A 15 -2.99 18.15 5.19
N VAL A 16 -3.86 19.02 5.70
CA VAL A 16 -3.60 20.46 5.82
C VAL A 16 -2.88 20.76 7.15
N PRO A 17 -1.74 21.47 7.14
CA PRO A 17 -1.05 21.89 8.37
C PRO A 17 -1.88 22.85 9.25
N PRO A 18 -1.62 22.89 10.58
CA PRO A 18 -0.65 22.07 11.30
C PRO A 18 -1.18 20.65 11.56
N LEU A 19 -0.36 19.62 11.28
CA LEU A 19 -0.73 18.23 11.41
C LEU A 19 0.52 17.36 11.62
N ILE A 20 0.49 16.47 12.60
CA ILE A 20 1.46 15.38 12.71
C ILE A 20 1.06 14.30 11.70
N LEU A 21 1.98 13.94 10.80
CA LEU A 21 1.78 12.92 9.78
C LEU A 21 1.97 11.50 10.33
N GLY A 22 1.81 10.49 9.48
CA GLY A 22 2.05 9.08 9.77
C GLY A 22 0.78 8.33 10.18
N HIS A 23 0.58 7.17 9.56
CA HIS A 23 -0.61 6.32 9.78
C HIS A 23 -0.28 4.83 9.81
N GLU A 24 0.99 4.47 9.86
CA GLU A 24 1.50 3.11 9.94
C GLU A 24 2.24 2.99 11.28
N VAL A 25 1.58 2.47 12.30
CA VAL A 25 2.03 2.61 13.70
C VAL A 25 1.90 1.31 14.46
N SER A 26 2.95 0.96 15.17
CA SER A 26 2.97 -0.06 16.21
C SER A 26 3.69 0.47 17.45
N GLY A 27 3.43 -0.08 18.61
CA GLY A 27 4.06 0.39 19.83
C GLY A 27 3.45 -0.22 21.09
N THR A 28 3.71 0.40 22.25
CA THR A 28 3.22 -0.07 23.53
C THR A 28 2.18 0.91 24.10
N ILE A 29 1.06 0.39 24.54
CA ILE A 29 0.00 1.18 25.16
C ILE A 29 0.49 1.77 26.49
N GLN A 30 0.48 3.10 26.59
CA GLN A 30 0.97 3.82 27.76
C GLN A 30 -0.11 4.01 28.84
N ASN A 31 -1.38 4.16 28.43
CA ASN A 31 -2.48 4.49 29.32
C ASN A 31 -3.74 3.66 29.06
N GLY A 32 -4.64 3.58 30.06
CA GLY A 32 -5.95 2.96 29.94
C GLY A 32 -5.96 1.44 30.16
N LYS A 33 -7.06 0.80 29.79
CA LYS A 33 -7.36 -0.63 30.06
C LYS A 33 -6.29 -1.60 29.52
N PHE A 34 -5.60 -1.24 28.46
CA PHE A 34 -4.64 -2.09 27.77
C PHE A 34 -3.18 -1.71 28.00
N LYS A 35 -2.91 -0.90 29.06
CA LYS A 35 -1.56 -0.44 29.41
C LYS A 35 -0.56 -1.61 29.43
N GLY A 36 0.60 -1.41 28.83
CA GLY A 36 1.70 -2.38 28.73
C GLY A 36 1.59 -3.38 27.57
N LYS A 37 0.43 -3.47 26.90
CA LYS A 37 0.30 -4.34 25.71
C LYS A 37 1.03 -3.77 24.51
N VAL A 38 1.69 -4.65 23.78
CA VAL A 38 2.32 -4.34 22.49
C VAL A 38 1.29 -4.52 21.38
N VAL A 39 1.14 -3.50 20.56
CA VAL A 39 0.02 -3.41 19.62
C VAL A 39 0.43 -2.83 18.27
N VAL A 40 -0.40 -3.09 17.27
CA VAL A 40 -0.43 -2.33 16.02
C VAL A 40 -1.77 -1.62 15.91
N LEU A 41 -1.76 -0.44 15.28
CA LEU A 41 -2.93 0.39 15.14
C LEU A 41 -3.52 0.23 13.73
N ASN A 42 -4.85 0.00 13.67
CA ASN A 42 -5.57 0.25 12.43
C ASN A 42 -5.88 1.75 12.36
N PRO A 43 -5.21 2.52 11.49
CA PRO A 43 -5.36 3.98 11.44
C PRO A 43 -6.74 4.44 10.99
N LEU A 44 -7.50 3.59 10.32
CA LEU A 44 -8.81 3.92 9.76
C LEU A 44 -9.91 3.81 10.82
N ILE A 45 -10.50 4.95 11.17
CA ILE A 45 -11.54 5.06 12.18
C ILE A 45 -12.89 5.26 11.48
N SER A 46 -13.80 4.31 11.62
CA SER A 46 -15.14 4.34 11.01
C SER A 46 -16.24 4.58 12.03
N CYS A 47 -17.42 4.98 11.58
CA CYS A 47 -18.57 5.23 12.47
C CYS A 47 -19.23 3.96 13.03
N ARG A 48 -18.95 2.80 12.46
CA ARG A 48 -19.46 1.45 12.85
C ARG A 48 -20.95 1.22 12.77
N LYS A 49 -21.76 2.24 12.40
CA LYS A 49 -23.23 2.18 12.38
C LYS A 49 -23.87 2.33 11.00
N CYS A 50 -23.16 2.91 10.03
CA CYS A 50 -23.67 3.12 8.68
C CYS A 50 -23.78 1.81 7.88
N HIS A 51 -24.45 1.87 6.73
CA HIS A 51 -24.62 0.72 5.82
C HIS A 51 -23.26 0.06 5.47
N TYR A 52 -22.25 0.85 5.13
CA TYR A 52 -20.92 0.30 4.80
C TYR A 52 -20.30 -0.46 5.98
N CYS A 53 -20.34 0.13 7.19
CA CYS A 53 -19.78 -0.51 8.38
C CYS A 53 -20.50 -1.81 8.73
N LYS A 54 -21.83 -1.86 8.62
CA LYS A 54 -22.63 -3.06 8.88
C LYS A 54 -22.36 -4.17 7.86
N ASN A 55 -21.91 -3.82 6.65
CA ASN A 55 -21.57 -4.76 5.58
C ASN A 55 -20.06 -5.01 5.44
N GLN A 56 -19.27 -4.80 6.51
CA GLN A 56 -17.81 -5.05 6.56
C GLN A 56 -17.02 -4.28 5.48
N ARG A 57 -17.51 -3.08 5.13
CA ARG A 57 -16.87 -2.16 4.18
C ARG A 57 -16.52 -0.84 4.88
N GLU A 58 -15.92 -0.92 6.06
CA GLU A 58 -15.61 0.22 6.94
C GLU A 58 -14.75 1.27 6.26
N HIS A 59 -13.88 0.86 5.36
CA HIS A 59 -13.02 1.73 4.55
C HIS A 59 -13.81 2.68 3.63
N LEU A 60 -15.07 2.35 3.31
CA LEU A 60 -15.98 3.19 2.52
C LEU A 60 -16.97 3.99 3.39
N CYS A 61 -16.82 3.96 4.71
CA CYS A 61 -17.66 4.74 5.62
C CYS A 61 -17.59 6.24 5.28
N PRO A 62 -18.71 6.94 5.05
CA PRO A 62 -18.70 8.37 4.74
C PRO A 62 -18.20 9.24 5.91
N GLU A 63 -18.34 8.76 7.15
CA GLU A 63 -17.87 9.42 8.38
C GLU A 63 -16.46 8.91 8.80
N ARG A 64 -15.71 8.25 7.89
CA ARG A 64 -14.38 7.76 8.24
C ARG A 64 -13.39 8.89 8.46
N SER A 65 -12.51 8.70 9.42
CA SER A 65 -11.30 9.51 9.61
C SER A 65 -10.08 8.60 9.69
N MET A 66 -8.90 9.17 9.62
CA MET A 66 -7.64 8.42 9.71
C MET A 66 -6.63 9.24 10.51
N ILE A 67 -5.81 8.62 11.35
CA ILE A 67 -4.69 9.31 11.97
C ILE A 67 -3.73 9.83 10.89
N GLY A 68 -3.10 10.98 11.13
CA GLY A 68 -2.27 11.67 10.13
C GLY A 68 -3.08 12.36 9.02
N MET A 69 -4.39 12.61 9.23
CA MET A 69 -5.25 13.40 8.34
C MET A 69 -5.96 14.52 9.09
N SER A 70 -6.19 15.65 8.39
CA SER A 70 -6.92 16.80 8.90
C SER A 70 -8.40 16.79 8.54
N LYS A 71 -8.79 16.10 7.47
CA LYS A 71 -10.18 16.02 7.01
C LYS A 71 -10.63 14.55 6.85
N PRO A 72 -11.91 14.24 7.03
CA PRO A 72 -13.01 15.14 7.46
C PRO A 72 -12.92 15.54 8.92
N LEU A 73 -12.18 14.80 9.76
CA LEU A 73 -11.93 15.10 11.17
C LEU A 73 -10.43 15.03 11.42
N LYS A 74 -9.87 16.11 11.99
CA LYS A 74 -8.44 16.17 12.31
C LYS A 74 -8.06 15.08 13.32
N ARG A 75 -7.05 14.30 12.96
CA ARG A 75 -6.43 13.27 13.78
C ARG A 75 -4.92 13.37 13.63
N GLU A 76 -4.22 13.63 14.71
CA GLU A 76 -2.75 13.63 14.71
C GLU A 76 -2.23 12.23 14.40
N GLY A 77 -1.10 12.17 13.70
CA GLY A 77 -0.51 10.91 13.21
C GLY A 77 0.56 10.34 14.13
N GLY A 78 1.18 9.28 13.66
CA GLY A 78 2.15 8.48 14.40
C GLY A 78 3.62 8.81 14.13
N LEU A 79 3.95 9.86 13.37
CA LEU A 79 5.34 10.35 13.30
C LEU A 79 5.62 11.21 14.55
N ALA A 80 5.47 10.60 15.71
CA ALA A 80 5.59 11.17 17.04
C ALA A 80 5.93 10.07 18.06
N GLU A 81 6.39 10.46 19.24
CA GLU A 81 6.62 9.53 20.36
C GLU A 81 5.32 8.90 20.88
N PHE A 82 4.22 9.66 20.81
CA PHE A 82 2.89 9.23 21.27
C PHE A 82 1.80 9.59 20.26
N VAL A 83 0.81 8.71 20.15
CA VAL A 83 -0.39 8.93 19.34
C VAL A 83 -1.63 8.46 20.11
N SER A 84 -2.74 9.16 19.95
CA SER A 84 -4.03 8.79 20.52
C SER A 84 -4.94 8.17 19.47
N ILE A 85 -5.55 7.02 19.81
CA ILE A 85 -6.45 6.29 18.93
C ILE A 85 -7.57 5.60 19.75
N PRO A 86 -8.78 5.42 19.20
CA PRO A 86 -9.82 4.64 19.87
C PRO A 86 -9.39 3.20 20.15
N ASN A 87 -9.73 2.66 21.32
CA ASN A 87 -9.42 1.29 21.72
C ASN A 87 -9.87 0.23 20.69
N THR A 88 -10.90 0.54 19.93
CA THR A 88 -11.47 -0.32 18.91
C THR A 88 -10.59 -0.49 17.66
N ASN A 89 -9.56 0.34 17.55
CA ASN A 89 -8.60 0.34 16.47
C ASN A 89 -7.25 -0.28 16.84
N ILE A 90 -7.18 -0.88 18.03
CA ILE A 90 -5.99 -1.50 18.59
C ILE A 90 -6.04 -3.01 18.33
N TYR A 91 -4.95 -3.54 17.81
CA TYR A 91 -4.74 -4.98 17.60
C TYR A 91 -3.50 -5.42 18.35
N GLU A 92 -3.67 -6.29 19.34
CA GLU A 92 -2.56 -6.89 20.08
C GLU A 92 -1.72 -7.75 19.14
N ILE A 93 -0.41 -7.62 19.21
CA ILE A 93 0.51 -8.44 18.41
C ILE A 93 1.07 -9.58 19.26
N PRO A 94 1.23 -10.78 18.70
CA PRO A 94 1.85 -11.89 19.44
C PRO A 94 3.35 -11.61 19.63
N SER A 95 3.93 -12.20 20.69
CA SER A 95 5.36 -12.06 21.02
C SER A 95 6.31 -12.54 19.92
N SER A 96 5.82 -13.35 18.97
CA SER A 96 6.58 -13.84 17.81
C SER A 96 6.75 -12.81 16.69
N LEU A 97 6.00 -11.71 16.72
CA LEU A 97 6.10 -10.62 15.74
C LEU A 97 6.85 -9.44 16.36
N ASP A 98 7.93 -9.02 15.71
CA ASP A 98 8.68 -7.82 16.11
C ASP A 98 7.79 -6.57 16.02
N VAL A 99 7.83 -5.73 17.04
CA VAL A 99 7.02 -4.51 17.09
C VAL A 99 7.31 -3.55 15.93
N LYS A 100 8.57 -3.47 15.49
CA LYS A 100 8.96 -2.61 14.37
C LYS A 100 8.42 -3.15 13.04
N GLU A 101 8.42 -4.47 12.86
CA GLU A 101 7.86 -5.13 11.68
C GLU A 101 6.33 -5.03 11.65
N ALA A 102 5.68 -5.02 12.82
CA ALA A 102 4.22 -4.88 12.94
C ALA A 102 3.69 -3.55 12.37
N ALA A 103 4.50 -2.49 12.30
CA ALA A 103 4.14 -1.23 11.65
C ALA A 103 3.80 -1.39 10.15
N LEU A 104 4.24 -2.49 9.52
CA LEU A 104 3.87 -2.83 8.14
C LEU A 104 2.41 -3.30 7.99
N ALA A 105 1.66 -3.51 9.07
CA ALA A 105 0.30 -4.04 8.96
C ALA A 105 -0.59 -3.19 8.05
N GLU A 106 -0.46 -1.86 8.12
CA GLU A 106 -1.21 -0.95 7.26
C GLU A 106 -0.87 -1.14 5.77
N PRO A 107 0.38 -0.96 5.30
CA PRO A 107 0.69 -1.11 3.88
C PRO A 107 0.53 -2.55 3.37
N VAL A 108 0.68 -3.56 4.22
CA VAL A 108 0.37 -4.96 3.84
C VAL A 108 -1.13 -5.14 3.65
N ALA A 109 -1.98 -4.53 4.50
CA ALA A 109 -3.43 -4.61 4.36
C ALA A 109 -3.92 -3.90 3.09
N VAL A 110 -3.36 -2.72 2.74
CA VAL A 110 -3.63 -2.02 1.47
C VAL A 110 -3.29 -2.91 0.28
N SER A 111 -2.10 -3.51 0.30
CA SER A 111 -1.62 -4.36 -0.79
C SER A 111 -2.42 -5.66 -0.91
N LEU A 112 -2.76 -6.28 0.23
CA LEU A 112 -3.61 -7.48 0.27
C LEU A 112 -5.00 -7.20 -0.31
N HIS A 113 -5.64 -6.11 0.12
CA HIS A 113 -6.96 -5.72 -0.39
C HIS A 113 -6.93 -5.52 -1.90
N ALA A 114 -5.93 -4.83 -2.43
CA ALA A 114 -5.76 -4.62 -3.87
C ALA A 114 -5.59 -5.93 -4.63
N VAL A 115 -4.74 -6.84 -4.15
CA VAL A 115 -4.55 -8.17 -4.76
C VAL A 115 -5.83 -8.99 -4.72
N LEU A 116 -6.58 -8.98 -3.61
CA LEU A 116 -7.85 -9.71 -3.48
C LEU A 116 -8.94 -9.16 -4.41
N LEU A 117 -9.05 -7.84 -4.56
CA LEU A 117 -9.97 -7.23 -5.53
C LEU A 117 -9.60 -7.61 -6.96
N GLY A 118 -8.31 -7.59 -7.29
CA GLY A 118 -7.82 -8.00 -8.60
C GLY A 118 -8.09 -9.48 -8.88
N GLU A 119 -7.84 -10.36 -7.91
CA GLU A 119 -8.09 -11.80 -8.05
C GLU A 119 -9.55 -12.12 -8.41
N GLN A 120 -10.51 -11.35 -7.87
CA GLN A 120 -11.94 -11.53 -8.16
C GLN A 120 -12.33 -11.21 -9.61
N THR A 121 -11.50 -10.49 -10.35
CA THR A 121 -11.75 -10.13 -11.76
C THR A 121 -11.17 -11.13 -12.75
N LEU A 122 -10.25 -11.97 -12.32
CA LEU A 122 -9.55 -12.89 -13.20
C LEU A 122 -10.44 -14.06 -13.64
N LYS A 123 -10.29 -14.49 -14.88
CA LYS A 123 -11.01 -15.63 -15.45
C LYS A 123 -10.30 -16.97 -15.27
N GLN A 124 -9.05 -16.93 -14.79
CA GLN A 124 -8.21 -18.09 -14.51
C GLN A 124 -7.54 -17.93 -13.14
N PRO A 125 -7.01 -19.01 -12.54
CA PRO A 125 -6.33 -18.92 -11.25
C PRO A 125 -5.17 -17.91 -11.30
N ILE A 126 -5.07 -17.04 -10.30
CA ILE A 126 -4.08 -15.96 -10.25
C ILE A 126 -2.62 -16.48 -10.36
N LYS A 127 -2.36 -17.71 -9.92
CA LYS A 127 -1.03 -18.36 -10.04
C LYS A 127 -0.58 -18.58 -11.49
N ASP A 128 -1.52 -18.64 -12.42
CA ASP A 128 -1.27 -18.89 -13.85
C ASP A 128 -1.22 -17.59 -14.67
N CYS A 129 -1.67 -16.49 -14.07
CA CYS A 129 -1.75 -15.16 -14.67
C CYS A 129 -0.39 -14.49 -14.84
N ARG A 130 -0.26 -13.68 -15.89
CA ARG A 130 0.85 -12.74 -16.09
C ARG A 130 0.46 -11.38 -15.50
N ILE A 131 1.23 -10.89 -14.52
CA ILE A 131 0.87 -9.70 -13.75
C ILE A 131 1.98 -8.66 -13.85
N LEU A 132 1.61 -7.43 -14.22
CA LEU A 132 2.49 -6.27 -14.15
C LEU A 132 2.22 -5.48 -12.88
N ILE A 133 3.29 -5.13 -12.16
CA ILE A 133 3.27 -4.20 -11.02
C ILE A 133 4.03 -2.95 -11.44
N GLN A 134 3.35 -1.82 -11.46
CA GLN A 134 3.95 -0.52 -11.71
C GLN A 134 4.30 0.14 -10.38
N GLY A 135 5.58 0.49 -10.21
CA GLY A 135 6.16 1.06 -9.00
C GLY A 135 6.89 0.04 -8.12
N ALA A 136 8.19 0.27 -7.88
CA ALA A 136 9.04 -0.50 -6.97
C ALA A 136 9.15 0.18 -5.58
N GLY A 137 8.07 0.80 -5.11
CA GLY A 137 7.92 1.29 -3.74
C GLY A 137 7.41 0.20 -2.80
N ALA A 138 7.11 0.58 -1.54
CA ALA A 138 6.62 -0.37 -0.52
C ALA A 138 5.36 -1.13 -0.99
N ILE A 139 4.35 -0.43 -1.52
CA ILE A 139 3.09 -1.04 -1.96
C ILE A 139 3.32 -2.01 -3.11
N GLY A 140 4.08 -1.62 -4.15
CA GLY A 140 4.36 -2.50 -5.28
C GLY A 140 5.16 -3.74 -4.87
N LEU A 141 6.18 -3.58 -4.01
CA LEU A 141 6.95 -4.72 -3.50
C LEU A 141 6.07 -5.66 -2.67
N ILE A 142 5.25 -5.14 -1.77
CA ILE A 142 4.35 -5.97 -0.94
C ILE A 142 3.31 -6.70 -1.81
N CYS A 143 2.71 -6.03 -2.81
CA CYS A 143 1.84 -6.71 -3.79
C CYS A 143 2.56 -7.87 -4.47
N GLY A 144 3.80 -7.65 -4.92
CA GLY A 144 4.63 -8.69 -5.54
C GLY A 144 4.92 -9.86 -4.58
N LEU A 145 5.25 -9.57 -3.33
CA LEU A 145 5.50 -10.60 -2.30
C LEU A 145 4.23 -11.42 -2.00
N ILE A 146 3.06 -10.77 -1.89
CA ILE A 146 1.78 -11.47 -1.72
C ILE A 146 1.50 -12.35 -2.93
N LEU A 147 1.62 -11.82 -4.15
CA LEU A 147 1.40 -12.57 -5.38
C LEU A 147 2.33 -13.79 -5.49
N SER A 148 3.62 -13.60 -5.26
CA SER A 148 4.61 -14.67 -5.38
C SER A 148 4.49 -15.70 -4.26
N LYS A 149 4.43 -15.25 -3.00
CA LYS A 149 4.55 -16.15 -1.84
C LYS A 149 3.22 -16.73 -1.36
N GLU A 150 2.15 -15.91 -1.33
CA GLU A 150 0.83 -16.38 -0.89
C GLU A 150 -0.01 -16.94 -2.05
N LYS A 151 -0.03 -16.23 -3.19
CA LYS A 151 -0.84 -16.61 -4.35
C LYS A 151 -0.11 -17.54 -5.33
N LYS A 152 1.19 -17.79 -5.12
CA LYS A 152 2.03 -18.68 -5.94
C LYS A 152 2.10 -18.28 -7.42
N CYS A 153 1.89 -16.99 -7.73
CA CYS A 153 2.05 -16.46 -9.07
C CYS A 153 3.54 -16.42 -9.45
N LYS A 154 3.90 -16.95 -10.61
CA LYS A 154 5.29 -17.02 -11.09
C LYS A 154 5.60 -16.03 -12.21
N LYS A 155 4.58 -15.49 -12.88
CA LYS A 155 4.75 -14.61 -14.05
C LYS A 155 4.55 -13.15 -13.63
N ILE A 156 5.39 -12.66 -12.73
CA ILE A 156 5.35 -11.28 -12.22
C ILE A 156 6.40 -10.44 -12.94
N VAL A 157 5.99 -9.28 -13.42
CA VAL A 157 6.88 -8.23 -13.92
C VAL A 157 6.73 -7.00 -13.02
N MET A 158 7.83 -6.42 -12.56
CA MET A 158 7.84 -5.17 -11.81
C MET A 158 8.54 -4.08 -12.63
N SER A 159 7.89 -2.92 -12.73
CA SER A 159 8.39 -1.80 -13.52
C SER A 159 8.54 -0.53 -12.66
N ASP A 160 9.71 0.10 -12.74
CA ASP A 160 9.99 1.39 -12.10
C ASP A 160 11.09 2.14 -12.89
N PRO A 161 11.03 3.48 -13.04
CA PRO A 161 12.10 4.23 -13.66
C PRO A 161 13.39 4.27 -12.83
N ASN A 162 13.31 3.98 -11.53
CA ASN A 162 14.47 3.99 -10.63
C ASN A 162 15.14 2.61 -10.58
N LYS A 163 16.23 2.46 -11.33
CA LYS A 163 17.04 1.22 -11.39
C LYS A 163 17.55 0.74 -10.03
N LEU A 164 17.85 1.66 -9.11
CA LEU A 164 18.32 1.31 -7.77
C LEU A 164 17.22 0.65 -6.95
N ARG A 165 15.97 1.14 -7.05
CA ARG A 165 14.81 0.51 -6.42
C ARG A 165 14.49 -0.85 -7.03
N LEU A 166 14.55 -0.99 -8.36
CA LEU A 166 14.39 -2.31 -9.01
C LEU A 166 15.44 -3.30 -8.51
N LYS A 167 16.71 -2.89 -8.45
CA LYS A 167 17.80 -3.71 -7.92
C LYS A 167 17.59 -4.08 -6.44
N GLU A 168 17.06 -3.17 -5.64
CA GLU A 168 16.77 -3.47 -4.23
C GLU A 168 15.63 -4.50 -4.12
N CYS A 169 14.52 -4.28 -4.81
CA CYS A 169 13.37 -5.19 -4.80
C CYS A 169 13.74 -6.60 -5.31
N SER A 170 14.66 -6.71 -6.29
CA SER A 170 15.06 -8.01 -6.86
C SER A 170 15.76 -8.94 -5.87
N LYS A 171 16.24 -8.42 -4.73
CA LYS A 171 16.82 -9.25 -3.67
C LYS A 171 15.75 -10.04 -2.88
N TYR A 172 14.48 -9.64 -2.94
CA TYR A 172 13.40 -10.15 -2.08
C TYR A 172 12.25 -10.78 -2.83
N LEU A 173 12.03 -10.37 -4.07
CA LEU A 173 10.94 -10.80 -4.93
C LEU A 173 11.50 -11.54 -6.15
N ASP A 174 11.00 -12.76 -6.38
CA ASP A 174 11.22 -13.51 -7.63
C ASP A 174 10.25 -12.99 -8.70
N ALA A 175 10.76 -12.10 -9.54
CA ALA A 175 10.02 -11.45 -10.62
C ALA A 175 11.00 -10.94 -11.70
N LYS A 176 10.47 -10.57 -12.85
CA LYS A 176 11.23 -9.83 -13.87
C LYS A 176 11.17 -8.34 -13.54
N PHE A 177 12.31 -7.65 -13.61
CA PHE A 177 12.44 -6.23 -13.28
C PHE A 177 12.82 -5.44 -14.52
N VAL A 178 12.02 -4.42 -14.86
CA VAL A 178 12.18 -3.67 -16.11
C VAL A 178 11.93 -2.18 -15.90
N GLU A 179 12.52 -1.35 -16.77
CA GLU A 179 12.17 0.06 -16.87
C GLU A 179 10.85 0.23 -17.65
N PRO A 180 10.03 1.27 -17.38
CA PRO A 180 8.70 1.43 -18.01
C PRO A 180 8.71 1.50 -19.55
N LYS A 181 9.83 1.91 -20.16
CA LYS A 181 10.01 2.00 -21.63
C LYS A 181 10.63 0.76 -22.24
N ASN A 182 10.82 -0.30 -21.46
CA ASN A 182 11.42 -1.54 -21.98
C ASN A 182 10.44 -2.22 -22.92
N GLN A 183 10.94 -2.69 -24.07
CA GLN A 183 10.17 -3.44 -25.09
C GLN A 183 9.60 -4.78 -24.57
N GLU A 184 10.08 -5.25 -23.42
CA GLU A 184 9.58 -6.46 -22.77
C GLU A 184 8.22 -6.28 -22.05
N ILE A 185 7.71 -5.05 -21.99
CA ILE A 185 6.34 -4.76 -21.57
C ILE A 185 5.45 -4.78 -22.80
N ASP A 186 4.98 -5.97 -23.16
CA ASP A 186 4.23 -6.22 -24.39
C ASP A 186 2.83 -5.60 -24.33
N GLU A 187 2.37 -5.07 -25.47
CA GLU A 187 0.98 -4.69 -25.62
C GLU A 187 0.05 -5.92 -25.42
N ASN A 188 -1.06 -5.69 -24.70
CA ASN A 188 -2.05 -6.74 -24.40
C ASN A 188 -1.48 -8.01 -23.74
N GLY A 189 -0.35 -7.89 -23.04
CA GLY A 189 0.39 -9.04 -22.52
C GLY A 189 0.09 -9.43 -21.08
N PHE A 190 -0.73 -8.67 -20.33
CA PHE A 190 -0.93 -8.87 -18.90
C PHE A 190 -2.40 -9.10 -18.53
N ASP A 191 -2.69 -10.19 -17.83
CA ASP A 191 -4.03 -10.49 -17.30
C ASP A 191 -4.45 -9.49 -16.23
N MET A 192 -3.49 -8.97 -15.47
CA MET A 192 -3.70 -7.95 -14.46
C MET A 192 -2.54 -6.95 -14.41
N VAL A 193 -2.88 -5.67 -14.26
CA VAL A 193 -1.91 -4.60 -13.99
C VAL A 193 -2.24 -3.95 -12.65
N ILE A 194 -1.26 -3.87 -11.76
CA ILE A 194 -1.37 -3.16 -10.47
C ILE A 194 -0.62 -1.85 -10.59
N ASP A 195 -1.35 -0.73 -10.65
CA ASP A 195 -0.76 0.61 -10.65
C ASP A 195 -0.64 1.13 -9.21
N SER A 196 0.55 0.98 -8.62
CA SER A 196 0.88 1.51 -7.30
C SER A 196 1.49 2.93 -7.35
N VAL A 197 1.53 3.55 -8.53
CA VAL A 197 2.10 4.88 -8.80
C VAL A 197 1.02 5.95 -8.89
N GLY A 198 0.06 5.78 -9.79
CA GLY A 198 -1.05 6.71 -9.99
C GLY A 198 -0.66 7.99 -10.73
N LEU A 199 0.30 7.94 -11.65
CA LEU A 199 0.60 8.99 -12.61
C LEU A 199 -0.21 8.80 -13.89
N GLU A 200 -0.43 9.86 -14.66
CA GLU A 200 -1.06 9.74 -15.98
C GLU A 200 -0.30 8.72 -16.86
N VAL A 201 1.03 8.82 -16.88
CA VAL A 201 1.88 7.92 -17.68
C VAL A 201 1.75 6.46 -17.25
N SER A 202 1.60 6.16 -15.94
CA SER A 202 1.39 4.78 -15.48
C SER A 202 0.01 4.26 -15.87
N ARG A 203 -1.03 5.10 -15.77
CA ARG A 203 -2.40 4.75 -16.21
C ARG A 203 -2.48 4.50 -17.70
N GLN A 204 -1.81 5.33 -18.52
CA GLN A 204 -1.74 5.15 -19.98
C GLN A 204 -0.99 3.86 -20.34
N GLN A 205 0.11 3.55 -19.67
CA GLN A 205 0.80 2.28 -19.87
C GLN A 205 -0.08 1.11 -19.43
N ALA A 206 -0.74 1.19 -18.28
CA ALA A 206 -1.61 0.12 -17.78
C ALA A 206 -2.68 -0.27 -18.80
N ILE A 207 -3.42 0.72 -19.35
CA ILE A 207 -4.45 0.44 -20.38
C ILE A 207 -3.84 -0.03 -21.69
N HIS A 208 -2.59 0.34 -22.02
CA HIS A 208 -1.92 -0.14 -23.24
C HIS A 208 -1.54 -1.61 -23.13
N VAL A 209 -1.06 -2.09 -21.98
CA VAL A 209 -0.46 -3.41 -21.82
C VAL A 209 -1.39 -4.48 -21.26
N VAL A 210 -2.52 -4.08 -20.67
CA VAL A 210 -3.50 -5.05 -20.17
C VAL A 210 -4.15 -5.82 -21.33
N ALA A 211 -4.31 -7.13 -21.15
CA ALA A 211 -4.93 -8.01 -22.13
C ALA A 211 -6.44 -7.76 -22.26
N PRO A 212 -7.06 -8.10 -23.40
CA PRO A 212 -8.52 -8.11 -23.50
C PRO A 212 -9.18 -8.95 -22.39
N GLY A 213 -10.21 -8.42 -21.75
CA GLY A 213 -10.87 -9.03 -20.58
C GLY A 213 -10.05 -9.01 -19.31
N GLY A 214 -8.85 -8.41 -19.33
CA GLY A 214 -7.99 -8.26 -18.16
C GLY A 214 -8.41 -7.13 -17.22
N SER A 215 -7.61 -6.89 -16.17
CA SER A 215 -7.95 -5.90 -15.14
C SER A 215 -6.81 -4.95 -14.80
N ILE A 216 -7.17 -3.73 -14.43
CA ILE A 216 -6.28 -2.70 -13.89
C ILE A 216 -6.72 -2.39 -12.47
N ILE A 217 -5.83 -2.59 -11.52
CA ILE A 217 -6.02 -2.31 -10.09
C ILE A 217 -5.26 -1.04 -9.77
N HIS A 218 -5.99 0.05 -9.57
CA HIS A 218 -5.42 1.38 -9.37
C HIS A 218 -5.38 1.73 -7.88
N ILE A 219 -4.16 1.81 -7.33
CA ILE A 219 -3.87 2.11 -5.91
C ILE A 219 -3.27 3.50 -5.76
N GLY A 220 -2.39 3.87 -6.70
CA GLY A 220 -1.59 5.09 -6.64
C GLY A 220 -2.43 6.36 -6.69
N LEU A 221 -2.01 7.40 -5.95
CA LEU A 221 -2.75 8.66 -5.80
C LEU A 221 -1.93 9.88 -6.22
N THR A 222 -0.90 9.71 -7.06
CA THR A 222 0.06 10.81 -7.36
C THR A 222 -0.60 11.95 -8.13
N GLU A 223 -1.44 11.65 -9.11
CA GLU A 223 -2.17 12.64 -9.90
C GLU A 223 -3.68 12.37 -9.90
N PRO A 224 -4.50 13.40 -9.63
CA PRO A 224 -5.95 13.23 -9.50
C PRO A 224 -6.67 13.01 -10.82
N SER A 225 -6.07 13.39 -11.94
CA SER A 225 -6.66 13.36 -13.29
C SER A 225 -5.60 12.98 -14.32
N GLY A 226 -6.00 12.93 -15.57
CA GLY A 226 -5.15 12.67 -16.73
C GLY A 226 -5.90 11.93 -17.85
N ASN A 227 -5.27 11.85 -19.02
CA ASN A 227 -5.82 11.15 -20.17
C ASN A 227 -5.85 9.63 -19.94
N PHE A 228 -6.89 8.97 -20.43
CA PHE A 228 -7.06 7.52 -20.37
C PHE A 228 -7.80 7.02 -21.61
N ASN A 229 -7.38 5.90 -22.18
CA ASN A 229 -8.00 5.35 -23.38
C ASN A 229 -9.29 4.56 -23.04
N PHE A 230 -10.39 5.27 -22.80
CA PHE A 230 -11.71 4.68 -22.54
C PHE A 230 -12.24 3.87 -23.71
N ARG A 231 -11.85 4.18 -24.96
CA ARG A 231 -12.26 3.38 -26.12
C ARG A 231 -11.68 1.96 -26.03
N LYS A 232 -10.39 1.82 -25.70
CA LYS A 232 -9.76 0.50 -25.50
C LYS A 232 -10.38 -0.23 -24.32
N LEU A 233 -10.61 0.46 -23.19
CA LEU A 233 -11.29 -0.11 -22.02
C LEU A 233 -12.63 -0.74 -22.43
N THR A 234 -13.44 -0.04 -23.23
CA THR A 234 -14.75 -0.53 -23.64
C THR A 234 -14.68 -1.68 -24.68
N ILE A 235 -13.85 -1.50 -25.73
CA ILE A 235 -13.77 -2.47 -26.84
C ILE A 235 -13.15 -3.80 -26.38
N GLN A 236 -12.24 -3.76 -25.41
CA GLN A 236 -11.57 -4.96 -24.91
C GLN A 236 -12.14 -5.48 -23.58
N GLU A 237 -13.30 -4.95 -23.12
CA GLU A 237 -13.95 -5.35 -21.86
C GLU A 237 -13.00 -5.35 -20.66
N ILE A 238 -12.13 -4.33 -20.55
CA ILE A 238 -11.15 -4.22 -19.47
C ILE A 238 -11.83 -3.76 -18.19
N THR A 239 -11.56 -4.42 -17.08
CA THR A 239 -12.03 -4.02 -15.75
C THR A 239 -11.06 -3.03 -15.13
N LEU A 240 -11.52 -1.81 -14.78
CA LEU A 240 -10.75 -0.82 -14.01
C LEU A 240 -11.32 -0.71 -12.60
N ILE A 241 -10.50 -1.01 -11.58
CA ILE A 241 -10.89 -0.94 -10.17
C ILE A 241 -9.98 0.04 -9.44
N GLY A 242 -10.59 1.07 -8.83
CA GLY A 242 -9.95 1.87 -7.78
C GLY A 242 -10.00 1.13 -6.44
N THR A 243 -8.89 1.11 -5.70
CA THR A 243 -8.82 0.51 -4.37
C THR A 243 -8.42 1.55 -3.34
N TYR A 244 -9.04 1.51 -2.16
CA TYR A 244 -8.78 2.44 -1.08
C TYR A 244 -8.71 1.71 0.26
N CYS A 245 -7.60 1.86 0.96
CA CYS A 245 -7.38 1.20 2.26
C CYS A 245 -7.67 -0.30 2.21
N TYR A 246 -8.48 -0.81 3.14
CA TYR A 246 -8.77 -2.24 3.32
C TYR A 246 -9.97 -2.43 4.26
N THR A 247 -10.53 -3.64 4.28
CA THR A 247 -11.55 -4.04 5.27
C THR A 247 -10.89 -4.44 6.60
N ASN A 248 -11.66 -4.44 7.67
CA ASN A 248 -11.17 -4.98 8.96
C ASN A 248 -10.79 -6.47 8.85
N LYS A 249 -11.41 -7.21 7.94
CA LYS A 249 -11.05 -8.61 7.64
C LYS A 249 -9.66 -8.69 7.03
N ASP A 250 -9.34 -7.83 6.06
CA ASP A 250 -8.02 -7.79 5.42
C ASP A 250 -6.93 -7.40 6.43
N PHE A 251 -7.22 -6.44 7.31
CA PHE A 251 -6.28 -6.05 8.37
C PHE A 251 -5.97 -7.20 9.34
N LYS A 252 -6.99 -8.00 9.71
CA LYS A 252 -6.79 -9.20 10.54
C LYS A 252 -5.96 -10.26 9.81
N GLU A 253 -6.25 -10.51 8.53
CA GLU A 253 -5.46 -11.46 7.73
C GLU A 253 -4.01 -10.99 7.58
N THR A 254 -3.78 -9.70 7.47
CA THR A 254 -2.43 -9.12 7.48
C THR A 254 -1.65 -9.47 8.73
N MET A 255 -2.29 -9.50 9.91
CA MET A 255 -1.64 -9.93 11.15
C MET A 255 -1.19 -11.39 11.06
N ASN A 256 -2.02 -12.27 10.47
CA ASN A 256 -1.65 -13.66 10.19
C ASN A 256 -0.44 -13.74 9.22
N ILE A 257 -0.45 -12.94 8.15
CA ILE A 257 0.64 -12.90 7.16
C ILE A 257 1.97 -12.48 7.83
N LEU A 258 1.96 -11.43 8.63
CA LEU A 258 3.17 -10.92 9.30
C LEU A 258 3.67 -11.87 10.39
N THR A 259 2.77 -12.35 11.26
CA THR A 259 3.11 -13.27 12.35
C THR A 259 3.74 -14.58 11.85
N ASN A 260 3.22 -15.12 10.74
CA ASN A 260 3.72 -16.34 10.13
C ASN A 260 4.83 -16.10 9.09
N LYS A 261 5.37 -14.89 9.01
CA LYS A 261 6.47 -14.49 8.11
C LYS A 261 6.23 -14.88 6.64
N LYS A 262 4.97 -14.84 6.20
CA LYS A 262 4.56 -15.29 4.86
C LYS A 262 5.09 -14.39 3.73
N LEU A 263 5.54 -13.19 4.01
CA LEU A 263 6.23 -12.31 3.05
C LEU A 263 7.72 -12.61 2.90
N GLY A 264 8.26 -13.51 3.73
CA GLY A 264 9.68 -13.83 3.79
C GLY A 264 10.50 -12.74 4.51
N SER A 265 11.73 -12.50 4.04
CA SER A 265 12.62 -11.52 4.68
C SER A 265 12.11 -10.09 4.52
N LEU A 266 12.08 -9.33 5.61
CA LEU A 266 11.72 -7.92 5.65
C LEU A 266 12.96 -6.99 5.71
N LYS A 267 14.14 -7.49 5.35
CA LYS A 267 15.41 -6.71 5.35
C LYS A 267 15.44 -5.54 4.34
N TRP A 268 14.40 -5.38 3.54
CA TRP A 268 14.18 -4.21 2.68
C TRP A 268 13.65 -2.98 3.42
N ILE A 269 13.37 -3.12 4.72
CA ILE A 269 13.00 -2.02 5.62
C ILE A 269 14.27 -1.38 6.16
N GLU A 270 14.34 -0.06 6.11
CA GLU A 270 15.35 0.73 6.78
C GLU A 270 14.78 1.33 8.07
N TYR A 271 15.50 1.20 9.17
CA TYR A 271 15.11 1.77 10.46
C TYR A 271 15.95 3.01 10.75
N ARG A 272 15.32 4.09 11.15
CA ARG A 272 15.96 5.35 11.52
C ARG A 272 15.37 5.91 12.81
N ASP A 273 16.14 6.67 13.56
CA ASP A 273 15.64 7.48 14.67
C ASP A 273 14.57 8.48 14.18
N LEU A 274 13.52 8.73 14.98
CA LEU A 274 12.44 9.66 14.65
C LEU A 274 12.97 11.06 14.30
N LYS A 275 14.04 11.51 14.97
CA LYS A 275 14.69 12.80 14.70
C LYS A 275 15.26 12.92 13.29
N LYS A 276 15.52 11.79 12.62
CA LYS A 276 15.97 11.72 11.22
C LYS A 276 14.80 11.79 10.21
N GLY A 277 13.57 11.96 10.69
CA GLY A 277 12.38 12.09 9.83
C GLY A 277 12.51 13.14 8.73
N PRO A 278 12.87 14.41 9.03
CA PRO A 278 13.03 15.45 8.02
C PRO A 278 14.07 15.10 6.93
N GLU A 279 15.18 14.46 7.32
CA GLU A 279 16.20 13.98 6.39
C GLU A 279 15.65 12.89 5.48
N ALA A 280 14.93 11.92 6.05
CA ALA A 280 14.29 10.84 5.30
C ALA A 280 13.30 11.37 4.24
N PHE A 281 12.45 12.33 4.59
CA PHE A 281 11.55 12.99 3.65
C PHE A 281 12.31 13.67 2.50
N LYS A 282 13.39 14.38 2.81
CA LYS A 282 14.25 15.04 1.82
C LYS A 282 14.93 14.05 0.88
N GLU A 283 15.41 12.92 1.40
CA GLU A 283 16.02 11.86 0.57
C GLU A 283 15.01 11.20 -0.36
N ILE A 284 13.81 10.91 0.15
CA ILE A 284 12.71 10.36 -0.68
C ILE A 284 12.32 11.36 -1.77
N HIS A 285 12.17 12.64 -1.43
CA HIS A 285 11.85 13.70 -2.38
C HIS A 285 12.89 13.79 -3.51
N ASN A 286 14.17 13.68 -3.18
CA ASN A 286 15.27 13.77 -4.14
C ASN A 286 15.54 12.44 -4.89
N GLY A 287 14.74 11.41 -4.70
CA GLY A 287 14.91 10.09 -5.33
C GLY A 287 16.16 9.32 -4.84
N LYS A 288 16.80 9.75 -3.76
CA LYS A 288 18.02 9.15 -3.20
C LYS A 288 17.74 7.96 -2.29
N CYS A 289 16.52 7.83 -1.78
CA CYS A 289 16.13 6.70 -0.94
C CYS A 289 15.95 5.45 -1.80
N VAL A 290 16.77 4.43 -1.53
CA VAL A 290 16.73 3.13 -2.22
C VAL A 290 15.80 2.16 -1.50
N ALA A 291 15.76 2.20 -0.17
CA ALA A 291 14.89 1.34 0.63
C ALA A 291 13.41 1.56 0.28
N PRO A 292 12.66 0.49 -0.04
CA PRO A 292 11.22 0.59 -0.30
C PRO A 292 10.42 1.18 0.86
N LYS A 293 10.90 1.01 2.10
CA LYS A 293 10.26 1.51 3.32
C LYS A 293 11.27 2.00 4.34
N ILE A 294 11.02 3.17 4.92
CA ILE A 294 11.70 3.66 6.13
C ILE A 294 10.70 3.60 7.29
N ILE A 295 11.11 3.03 8.41
CA ILE A 295 10.37 3.07 9.68
C ILE A 295 11.16 3.94 10.64
N LEU A 296 10.49 4.95 11.20
CA LEU A 296 11.04 5.86 12.18
C LEU A 296 10.77 5.33 13.59
N ILE A 297 11.78 5.36 14.45
CA ILE A 297 11.75 4.84 15.82
C ILE A 297 11.97 6.01 16.77
N PRO A 298 11.07 6.27 17.72
CA PRO A 298 11.23 7.29 18.75
C PRO A 298 12.43 7.07 19.66
#